data_3a0c56d37e4d70bb5629384e156a1345
#
_entry.id   3a0c56d37e4d70bb5629384e156a1345
#
_cell.length_a   1.000
_cell.length_b   1.000
_cell.length_c   1.000
_cell.angle_alpha   90.00
_cell.angle_beta   90.00
_cell.angle_gamma   90.00
#
_symmetry.space_group_name_H-M   'P 1'
#
loop_
_entity.id
_entity.type
_entity.pdbx_description
1 polymer ?
#
loop_
_entity_poly.entity_id
_entity_poly.type
_entity_poly.pdbx_seq_one_letter_code
_entity_poly.pdbx_strand_id
1 'polypeptide(L)'
;MYKLSKVDPLSADPAQIKVAIKTDKVIKVNDGAVKIKFGYQSDDGTIDINDEFDVNIDYQSPIAQSLFTEIATNEYVTVLSLNESDAKKFRQNQFVISKHKAEDKKGQGYFSLGLDNFCLPNPLPERELTVDVFLQTERQDGFFKFLSDVDLKDQFEDIEPEDLKTLQDSCQQS
;
A
#
# COMPACT_ATOMS: atom_id res chain seq x y z
N MET A 1 -0.33 -6.06 9.99
CA MET A 1 -1.03 -4.76 9.83
C MET A 1 -0.17 -3.67 10.46
N TYR A 2 0.29 -2.73 9.68
CA TYR A 2 1.22 -1.69 10.13
C TYR A 2 0.47 -0.40 10.40
N LYS A 3 0.59 0.14 11.62
CA LYS A 3 -0.06 1.40 12.03
C LYS A 3 0.83 2.59 11.73
N LEU A 4 0.27 3.59 11.08
CA LEU A 4 0.91 4.86 10.81
C LEU A 4 0.78 5.79 12.02
N SER A 5 1.86 5.99 12.76
CA SER A 5 1.89 6.97 13.86
C SER A 5 2.28 8.39 13.39
N LYS A 6 2.75 8.55 12.15
CA LYS A 6 3.27 9.82 11.62
C LYS A 6 2.44 10.42 10.48
N VAL A 7 1.38 9.75 10.05
CA VAL A 7 0.52 10.22 8.97
C VAL A 7 -0.84 10.56 9.55
N ASP A 8 -1.30 11.78 9.30
CA ASP A 8 -2.70 12.12 9.51
C ASP A 8 -3.50 11.82 8.23
N PRO A 9 -4.17 10.65 8.17
CA PRO A 9 -4.90 10.27 6.97
C PRO A 9 -6.13 11.14 6.70
N LEU A 10 -6.52 12.00 7.64
CA LEU A 10 -7.62 12.94 7.45
C LEU A 10 -7.20 14.23 6.76
N SER A 11 -5.93 14.60 6.83
CA SER A 11 -5.39 15.81 6.21
C SER A 11 -4.71 15.55 4.86
N ALA A 12 -4.28 14.31 4.59
CA ALA A 12 -3.63 13.97 3.33
C ALA A 12 -4.57 14.15 2.13
N ASP A 13 -4.06 14.73 1.03
CA ASP A 13 -4.80 14.73 -0.25
C ASP A 13 -4.71 13.35 -0.90
N PRO A 14 -5.81 12.60 -1.04
CA PRO A 14 -5.79 11.25 -1.60
C PRO A 14 -5.23 11.17 -3.02
N ALA A 15 -5.33 12.24 -3.80
CA ALA A 15 -4.77 12.31 -5.14
C ALA A 15 -3.23 12.42 -5.14
N GLN A 16 -2.63 12.77 -4.00
CA GLN A 16 -1.18 12.88 -3.84
C GLN A 16 -0.56 11.69 -3.11
N ILE A 17 -1.40 10.80 -2.57
CA ILE A 17 -0.91 9.58 -1.92
C ILE A 17 -0.28 8.68 -2.98
N LYS A 18 0.99 8.37 -2.76
CA LYS A 18 1.76 7.42 -3.58
C LYS A 18 2.48 6.43 -2.69
N VAL A 19 2.58 5.22 -3.20
CA VAL A 19 3.37 4.16 -2.58
C VAL A 19 4.46 3.78 -3.55
N ALA A 20 5.70 3.71 -3.09
CA ALA A 20 6.79 3.15 -3.87
C ALA A 20 7.25 1.85 -3.22
N ILE A 21 7.36 0.82 -4.03
CA ILE A 21 7.79 -0.51 -3.60
C ILE A 21 9.13 -0.81 -4.24
N LYS A 22 10.13 -1.10 -3.41
CA LYS A 22 11.43 -1.60 -3.85
C LYS A 22 11.47 -3.10 -3.65
N THR A 23 11.71 -3.84 -4.71
CA THR A 23 11.76 -5.31 -4.72
C THR A 23 12.94 -5.83 -5.53
N ASP A 24 13.29 -7.10 -5.30
CA ASP A 24 14.15 -7.86 -6.22
C ASP A 24 13.48 -7.98 -7.61
N LYS A 25 14.27 -7.94 -8.67
CA LYS A 25 13.79 -8.01 -10.06
C LYS A 25 13.06 -9.31 -10.41
N VAL A 26 13.21 -10.36 -9.62
CA VAL A 26 12.49 -11.63 -9.83
C VAL A 26 11.05 -11.58 -9.33
N ILE A 27 10.71 -10.56 -8.54
CA ILE A 27 9.35 -10.33 -8.04
C ILE A 27 8.64 -9.39 -9.02
N LYS A 28 7.44 -9.77 -9.47
CA LYS A 28 6.58 -8.86 -10.25
C LYS A 28 5.56 -8.21 -9.34
N VAL A 29 5.54 -6.89 -9.37
CA VAL A 29 4.52 -6.08 -8.68
C VAL A 29 3.35 -5.89 -9.64
N ASN A 30 2.13 -6.20 -9.19
CA ASN A 30 0.91 -6.02 -9.97
C ASN A 30 0.06 -4.88 -9.42
N ASP A 31 -0.96 -4.47 -10.17
CA ASP A 31 -2.02 -3.63 -9.65
C ASP A 31 -2.64 -4.27 -8.41
N GLY A 32 -2.92 -3.47 -7.38
CA GLY A 32 -3.42 -4.00 -6.11
C GLY A 32 -2.37 -4.71 -5.24
N ALA A 33 -1.09 -4.67 -5.60
CA ALA A 33 -0.01 -5.18 -4.75
C ALA A 33 0.06 -4.47 -3.39
N VAL A 34 -0.45 -3.26 -3.33
CA VAL A 34 -0.70 -2.55 -2.09
C VAL A 34 -2.19 -2.26 -1.97
N LYS A 35 -2.71 -2.48 -0.77
CA LYS A 35 -4.06 -2.11 -0.38
C LYS A 35 -4.03 -1.11 0.75
N ILE A 36 -4.76 -0.02 0.60
CA ILE A 36 -4.98 0.95 1.67
C ILE A 36 -6.30 0.62 2.35
N LYS A 37 -6.25 0.37 3.65
CA LYS A 37 -7.45 0.25 4.48
C LYS A 37 -7.64 1.53 5.27
N PHE A 38 -8.81 2.10 5.14
CA PHE A 38 -9.19 3.35 5.80
C PHE A 38 -10.56 3.18 6.44
N GLY A 39 -10.63 3.41 7.73
CA GLY A 39 -11.87 3.26 8.47
C GLY A 39 -12.04 4.24 9.59
N TYR A 40 -13.29 4.39 10.00
CA TYR A 40 -13.69 5.21 11.14
C TYR A 40 -15.00 4.69 11.71
N GLN A 41 -15.03 4.49 13.01
CA GLN A 41 -16.24 4.14 13.74
C GLN A 41 -16.53 5.21 14.79
N SER A 42 -17.69 5.83 14.71
CA SER A 42 -18.12 6.81 15.71
C SER A 42 -18.64 6.14 16.98
N ASP A 43 -18.40 6.77 18.12
CA ASP A 43 -18.86 6.25 19.43
C ASP A 43 -20.39 6.21 19.53
N ASP A 44 -21.09 7.09 18.81
CA ASP A 44 -22.55 7.14 18.74
C ASP A 44 -23.17 6.18 17.71
N GLY A 45 -22.32 5.44 16.98
CA GLY A 45 -22.76 4.47 15.98
C GLY A 45 -23.35 5.07 14.70
N THR A 46 -23.28 6.39 14.51
CA THR A 46 -23.84 7.06 13.31
C THR A 46 -22.95 6.96 12.09
N ILE A 47 -21.65 6.72 12.27
CA ILE A 47 -20.67 6.55 11.20
C ILE A 47 -19.92 5.24 11.41
N ASP A 48 -19.95 4.42 10.37
CA ASP A 48 -19.15 3.19 10.27
C ASP A 48 -18.55 3.11 8.85
N ILE A 49 -17.29 3.52 8.73
CA ILE A 49 -16.54 3.49 7.48
C ILE A 49 -15.49 2.40 7.57
N ASN A 50 -15.49 1.50 6.61
CA ASN A 50 -14.50 0.43 6.49
C ASN A 50 -14.25 0.18 5.00
N ASP A 51 -13.39 0.99 4.42
CA ASP A 51 -13.06 0.90 2.99
C ASP A 51 -11.65 0.37 2.76
N GLU A 52 -11.53 -0.41 1.69
CA GLU A 52 -10.28 -0.90 1.16
C GLU A 52 -10.11 -0.39 -0.26
N PHE A 53 -8.94 0.13 -0.58
CA PHE A 53 -8.58 0.69 -1.87
C PHE A 53 -7.38 -0.04 -2.45
N ASP A 54 -7.50 -0.54 -3.67
CA ASP A 54 -6.38 -1.06 -4.43
C ASP A 54 -5.51 0.10 -4.93
N VAL A 55 -4.20 0.00 -4.70
CA VAL A 55 -3.26 0.98 -5.22
C VAL A 55 -2.65 0.42 -6.50
N ASN A 56 -2.82 1.15 -7.59
CA ASN A 56 -2.48 0.67 -8.93
C ASN A 56 -1.15 1.25 -9.41
N ILE A 57 -0.46 0.54 -10.29
CA ILE A 57 0.81 0.99 -10.84
C ILE A 57 0.62 2.32 -11.57
N ASP A 58 1.42 3.32 -11.19
CA ASP A 58 1.44 4.64 -11.81
C ASP A 58 2.59 4.72 -12.82
N TYR A 59 2.30 4.35 -14.05
CA TYR A 59 3.28 4.37 -15.15
C TYR A 59 3.70 5.78 -15.56
N GLN A 60 2.98 6.81 -15.15
CA GLN A 60 3.28 8.22 -15.49
C GLN A 60 4.10 8.92 -14.42
N SER A 61 4.18 8.34 -13.23
CA SER A 61 4.94 8.94 -12.14
C SER A 61 6.44 8.67 -12.33
N PRO A 62 7.27 9.71 -12.40
CA PRO A 62 8.71 9.50 -12.38
C PRO A 62 9.13 8.95 -11.02
N ILE A 63 10.13 8.06 -11.01
CA ILE A 63 10.74 7.59 -9.77
C ILE A 63 11.48 8.79 -9.15
N ALA A 64 11.16 9.10 -7.89
CA ALA A 64 11.81 10.18 -7.18
C ALA A 64 13.31 9.91 -7.03
N GLN A 65 14.15 10.93 -7.28
CA GLN A 65 15.60 10.80 -7.22
C GLN A 65 16.10 10.30 -5.86
N SER A 66 15.40 10.65 -4.78
CA SER A 66 15.70 10.16 -3.42
C SER A 66 15.60 8.64 -3.27
N LEU A 67 14.80 7.97 -4.10
CA LEU A 67 14.64 6.52 -4.07
C LEU A 67 15.78 5.79 -4.80
N PHE A 68 16.42 6.43 -5.79
CA PHE A 68 17.50 5.81 -6.57
C PHE A 68 18.74 5.50 -5.75
N THR A 69 19.00 6.24 -4.69
CA THR A 69 20.19 6.02 -3.83
C THR A 69 20.14 4.72 -3.05
N GLU A 70 18.97 4.10 -2.96
CA GLU A 70 18.75 2.87 -2.19
C GLU A 70 18.50 1.63 -3.06
N ILE A 71 18.60 1.76 -4.39
CA ILE A 71 18.32 0.65 -5.32
C ILE A 71 19.62 -0.10 -5.63
N ALA A 72 19.67 -1.40 -5.31
CA ALA A 72 20.75 -2.28 -5.74
C ALA A 72 20.56 -2.73 -7.21
N THR A 73 21.60 -3.32 -7.80
CA THR A 73 21.57 -3.73 -9.23
C THR A 73 20.54 -4.82 -9.55
N ASN A 74 20.18 -5.62 -8.57
CA ASN A 74 19.16 -6.68 -8.67
C ASN A 74 17.77 -6.21 -8.22
N GLU A 75 17.60 -4.94 -7.90
CA GLU A 75 16.33 -4.36 -7.42
C GLU A 75 15.73 -3.40 -8.44
N TYR A 76 14.45 -3.13 -8.27
CA TYR A 76 13.75 -2.05 -8.96
C TYR A 76 12.69 -1.43 -8.05
N VAL A 77 12.20 -0.27 -8.44
CA VAL A 77 11.13 0.44 -7.74
C VAL A 77 9.90 0.55 -8.63
N THR A 78 8.76 0.21 -8.08
CA THR A 78 7.45 0.44 -8.70
C THR A 78 6.70 1.49 -7.90
N VAL A 79 6.20 2.52 -8.57
CA VAL A 79 5.35 3.55 -7.97
C VAL A 79 3.89 3.22 -8.23
N LEU A 80 3.07 3.27 -7.18
CA LEU A 80 1.64 3.03 -7.23
C LEU A 80 0.88 4.25 -6.68
N SER A 81 -0.33 4.45 -7.17
CA SER A 81 -1.23 5.52 -6.72
C SER A 81 -2.68 5.05 -6.70
N LEU A 82 -3.53 5.80 -5.98
CA LEU A 82 -4.97 5.61 -6.06
C LEU A 82 -5.47 6.07 -7.43
N ASN A 83 -6.45 5.35 -7.97
CA ASN A 83 -7.19 5.85 -9.14
C ASN A 83 -8.09 7.04 -8.74
N GLU A 84 -8.58 7.76 -9.72
CA GLU A 84 -9.39 8.97 -9.49
C GLU A 84 -10.68 8.70 -8.71
N SER A 85 -11.34 7.57 -8.98
CA SER A 85 -12.57 7.16 -8.31
C SER A 85 -12.32 6.87 -6.83
N ASP A 86 -11.26 6.14 -6.53
CA ASP A 86 -10.90 5.77 -5.16
C ASP A 86 -10.39 6.97 -4.36
N ALA A 87 -9.60 7.83 -4.99
CA ALA A 87 -9.19 9.10 -4.39
C ALA A 87 -10.39 9.99 -4.04
N LYS A 88 -11.42 10.02 -4.90
CA LYS A 88 -12.67 10.75 -4.65
C LYS A 88 -13.44 10.14 -3.48
N LYS A 89 -13.58 8.82 -3.43
CA LYS A 89 -14.25 8.11 -2.34
C LYS A 89 -13.53 8.34 -1.01
N PHE A 90 -12.22 8.24 -1.02
CA PHE A 90 -11.39 8.50 0.16
C PHE A 90 -11.61 9.93 0.68
N ARG A 91 -11.62 10.93 -0.21
CA ARG A 91 -11.88 12.34 0.14
C ARG A 91 -13.30 12.54 0.73
N GLN A 92 -14.30 11.83 0.20
CA GLN A 92 -15.65 11.85 0.77
C GLN A 92 -15.65 11.32 2.22
N ASN A 93 -14.96 10.23 2.48
CA ASN A 93 -14.82 9.69 3.84
C ASN A 93 -14.12 10.67 4.78
N GLN A 94 -13.04 11.29 4.33
CA GLN A 94 -12.34 12.34 5.10
C GLN A 94 -13.29 13.48 5.47
N PHE A 95 -14.11 13.92 4.53
CA PHE A 95 -15.10 15.00 4.75
C PHE A 95 -16.14 14.60 5.81
N VAL A 96 -16.71 13.41 5.71
CA VAL A 96 -17.70 12.88 6.67
C VAL A 96 -17.09 12.82 8.08
N ILE A 97 -15.90 12.29 8.21
CA ILE A 97 -15.21 12.17 9.50
C ILE A 97 -14.86 13.54 10.07
N SER A 98 -14.33 14.44 9.25
CA SER A 98 -13.96 15.79 9.68
C SER A 98 -15.17 16.59 10.15
N LYS A 99 -16.31 16.46 9.46
CA LYS A 99 -17.56 17.08 9.88
C LYS A 99 -18.04 16.54 11.23
N HIS A 100 -18.00 15.23 11.43
CA HIS A 100 -18.37 14.58 12.68
C HIS A 100 -17.50 15.07 13.86
N LYS A 101 -16.17 15.15 13.64
CA LYS A 101 -15.23 15.65 14.64
C LYS A 101 -15.43 17.15 14.94
N ALA A 102 -15.82 17.95 13.95
CA ALA A 102 -16.12 19.37 14.13
C ALA A 102 -17.38 19.63 14.99
N GLU A 103 -18.24 18.62 15.15
CA GLU A 103 -19.41 18.64 16.04
C GLU A 103 -19.06 18.14 17.46
N ASP A 104 -17.78 18.09 17.83
CA ASP A 104 -17.26 17.56 19.11
C ASP A 104 -17.63 16.08 19.38
N LYS A 105 -17.98 15.34 18.33
CA LYS A 105 -18.28 13.93 18.42
C LYS A 105 -17.00 13.09 18.33
N LYS A 106 -16.99 11.97 19.01
CA LYS A 106 -15.83 11.08 19.13
C LYS A 106 -15.98 9.81 18.30
N GLY A 107 -14.87 9.18 18.01
CA GLY A 107 -14.78 7.90 17.33
C GLY A 107 -13.33 7.47 17.14
N GLN A 108 -13.15 6.28 16.61
CA GLN A 108 -11.84 5.68 16.38
C GLN A 108 -11.63 5.50 14.88
N GLY A 109 -10.52 6.04 14.38
CA GLY A 109 -10.07 5.85 13.00
C GLY A 109 -8.90 4.90 12.90
N TYR A 110 -8.78 4.26 11.75
CA TYR A 110 -7.58 3.50 11.41
C TYR A 110 -7.19 3.73 9.96
N PHE A 111 -5.90 3.63 9.72
CA PHE A 111 -5.29 3.61 8.41
C PHE A 111 -4.21 2.53 8.40
N SER A 112 -4.20 1.67 7.41
CA SER A 112 -3.18 0.64 7.28
C SER A 112 -2.86 0.34 5.82
N LEU A 113 -1.64 -0.14 5.59
CA LEU A 113 -1.23 -0.70 4.32
C LEU A 113 -1.17 -2.22 4.43
N GLY A 114 -1.75 -2.90 3.47
CA GLY A 114 -1.58 -4.32 3.24
C GLY A 114 -0.74 -4.56 2.00
N LEU A 115 0.07 -5.61 2.02
CA LEU A 115 0.80 -6.10 0.87
C LEU A 115 0.09 -7.36 0.36
N ASP A 116 -0.16 -7.41 -0.93
CA ASP A 116 -0.89 -8.49 -1.58
C ASP A 116 -0.48 -8.57 -3.07
N ASN A 117 -0.96 -9.56 -3.78
CA ASN A 117 -0.88 -9.67 -5.23
C ASN A 117 0.53 -9.48 -5.85
N PHE A 118 1.57 -9.97 -5.16
CA PHE A 118 2.91 -10.08 -5.73
C PHE A 118 3.05 -11.40 -6.50
N CYS A 119 3.72 -11.35 -7.65
CA CYS A 119 4.10 -12.54 -8.37
C CYS A 119 5.50 -12.99 -7.98
N LEU A 120 5.57 -14.17 -7.38
CA LEU A 120 6.82 -14.80 -6.99
C LEU A 120 7.33 -15.72 -8.08
N PRO A 121 8.67 -15.87 -8.22
CA PRO A 121 9.24 -16.80 -9.18
C PRO A 121 8.97 -18.25 -8.77
N ASN A 122 8.93 -19.13 -9.78
CA ASN A 122 8.87 -20.58 -9.57
C ASN A 122 10.06 -21.23 -10.28
N PRO A 123 10.98 -21.92 -9.57
CA PRO A 123 11.00 -22.12 -8.11
C PRO A 123 11.37 -20.84 -7.33
N LEU A 124 10.98 -20.79 -6.05
CA LEU A 124 11.43 -19.74 -5.16
C LEU A 124 12.94 -19.83 -4.96
N PRO A 125 13.67 -18.69 -5.06
CA PRO A 125 15.11 -18.71 -4.78
C PRO A 125 15.37 -18.98 -3.27
N GLU A 126 16.53 -19.50 -2.97
CA GLU A 126 16.92 -19.79 -1.56
C GLU A 126 17.14 -18.51 -0.76
N ARG A 127 17.56 -17.40 -1.44
CA ARG A 127 17.77 -16.10 -0.80
C ARG A 127 16.45 -15.47 -0.32
N GLU A 128 16.54 -14.59 0.63
CA GLU A 128 15.41 -13.75 1.06
C GLU A 128 14.85 -12.92 -0.10
N LEU A 129 13.53 -12.75 -0.12
CA LEU A 129 12.82 -11.91 -1.08
C LEU A 129 12.18 -10.75 -0.32
N THR A 130 12.96 -9.73 -0.06
CA THR A 130 12.54 -8.59 0.75
C THR A 130 11.87 -7.50 -0.08
N VAL A 131 10.96 -6.79 0.58
CA VAL A 131 10.26 -5.62 0.05
C VAL A 131 10.44 -4.45 1.01
N ASP A 132 10.89 -3.33 0.46
CA ASP A 132 10.81 -2.04 1.14
C ASP A 132 9.61 -1.26 0.61
N VAL A 133 8.87 -0.63 1.49
CA VAL A 133 7.73 0.21 1.15
C VAL A 133 7.99 1.64 1.58
N PHE A 134 7.84 2.56 0.63
CA PHE A 134 7.93 3.99 0.85
C PHE A 134 6.55 4.61 0.63
N LEU A 135 6.19 5.56 1.46
CA LEU A 135 4.92 6.27 1.39
C LEU A 135 5.17 7.77 1.17
N GLN A 136 4.39 8.35 0.28
CA GLN A 136 4.25 9.80 0.12
C GLN A 136 2.79 10.15 0.38
N THR A 137 2.53 11.02 1.32
CA THR A 137 1.18 11.53 1.61
C THR A 137 0.91 12.89 1.00
N GLU A 138 1.98 13.69 0.88
CA GLU A 138 1.96 14.98 0.20
C GLU A 138 3.17 15.08 -0.73
N ARG A 139 2.98 15.66 -1.89
CA ARG A 139 4.03 15.77 -2.91
C ARG A 139 5.25 16.53 -2.43
N GLN A 140 5.05 17.57 -1.63
CA GLN A 140 6.11 18.43 -1.11
C GLN A 140 7.01 17.72 -0.09
N ASP A 141 6.47 16.73 0.65
CA ASP A 141 7.21 16.01 1.68
C ASP A 141 8.04 14.85 1.13
N GLY A 142 7.74 14.45 -0.11
CA GLY A 142 8.42 13.32 -0.77
C GLY A 142 8.09 11.98 -0.16
N PHE A 143 8.89 10.98 -0.52
CA PHE A 143 8.76 9.62 0.00
C PHE A 143 9.54 9.44 1.29
N PHE A 144 8.94 8.78 2.27
CA PHE A 144 9.62 8.29 3.46
C PHE A 144 9.49 6.77 3.56
N LYS A 145 10.51 6.12 4.10
CA LYS A 145 10.51 4.66 4.28
C LYS A 145 9.47 4.29 5.35
N PHE A 146 8.52 3.47 4.96
CA PHE A 146 7.42 3.03 5.81
C PHE A 146 7.63 1.63 6.37
N LEU A 147 8.08 0.71 5.52
CA LEU A 147 8.46 -0.65 5.87
C LEU A 147 9.83 -0.96 5.30
N SER A 148 10.62 -1.72 6.03
CA SER A 148 11.93 -2.21 5.59
C SER A 148 12.01 -3.71 5.72
N ASP A 149 12.66 -4.33 4.74
CA ASP A 149 13.10 -5.72 4.78
C ASP A 149 11.96 -6.70 5.11
N VAL A 150 10.76 -6.44 4.58
CA VAL A 150 9.62 -7.37 4.71
C VAL A 150 9.91 -8.59 3.84
N ASP A 151 10.15 -9.75 4.44
CA ASP A 151 10.31 -11.00 3.68
C ASP A 151 8.94 -11.46 3.17
N LEU A 152 8.80 -11.50 1.85
CA LEU A 152 7.56 -11.98 1.23
C LEU A 152 7.34 -13.48 1.45
N LYS A 153 8.39 -14.25 1.71
CA LYS A 153 8.24 -15.68 1.98
C LYS A 153 7.49 -15.95 3.28
N ASP A 154 7.73 -15.12 4.30
CA ASP A 154 7.02 -15.23 5.58
C ASP A 154 5.50 -15.07 5.44
N GLN A 155 5.07 -14.31 4.43
CA GLN A 155 3.64 -14.14 4.14
C GLN A 155 3.00 -15.36 3.49
N PHE A 156 3.82 -16.30 3.00
CA PHE A 156 3.39 -17.52 2.32
C PHE A 156 3.68 -18.80 3.11
N GLU A 157 4.28 -18.69 4.31
CA GLU A 157 4.58 -19.87 5.15
C GLU A 157 3.34 -20.68 5.51
N ASP A 158 2.19 -20.02 5.66
CA ASP A 158 0.90 -20.64 6.00
C ASP A 158 0.07 -21.03 4.77
N ILE A 159 0.59 -20.81 3.55
CA ILE A 159 -0.12 -21.15 2.31
C ILE A 159 0.20 -22.60 1.91
N GLU A 160 -0.84 -23.37 1.66
CA GLU A 160 -0.69 -24.74 1.13
C GLU A 160 0.06 -24.73 -0.21
N PRO A 161 0.94 -25.70 -0.47
CA PRO A 161 1.76 -25.73 -1.70
C PRO A 161 0.96 -25.63 -3.01
N GLU A 162 -0.28 -26.15 -3.03
CA GLU A 162 -1.18 -26.09 -4.19
C GLU A 162 -1.67 -24.66 -4.45
N ASP A 163 -1.97 -23.91 -3.39
CA ASP A 163 -2.41 -22.52 -3.48
C ASP A 163 -1.26 -21.62 -3.90
N LEU A 164 -0.06 -21.84 -3.37
CA LEU A 164 1.16 -21.13 -3.79
C LEU A 164 1.44 -21.35 -5.27
N LYS A 165 1.32 -22.58 -5.74
CA LYS A 165 1.49 -22.91 -7.16
C LYS A 165 0.45 -22.21 -8.02
N THR A 166 -0.80 -22.18 -7.60
CA THR A 166 -1.89 -21.47 -8.29
C THR A 166 -1.59 -19.97 -8.41
N LEU A 167 -1.09 -19.34 -7.35
CA LEU A 167 -0.66 -17.94 -7.36
C LEU A 167 0.50 -17.72 -8.33
N GLN A 168 1.49 -18.60 -8.35
CA GLN A 168 2.62 -18.51 -9.27
C GLN A 168 2.21 -18.72 -10.72
N ASP A 169 1.29 -19.65 -10.99
CA ASP A 169 0.80 -19.95 -12.35
C ASP A 169 -0.07 -18.80 -12.90
N SER A 170 -0.85 -18.12 -12.04
CA SER A 170 -1.65 -16.94 -12.43
C SER A 170 -0.79 -15.77 -12.90
N CYS A 171 0.43 -15.67 -12.38
CA CYS A 171 1.40 -14.65 -12.74
C CYS A 171 2.05 -14.83 -14.12
N GLN A 172 2.03 -16.03 -14.64
CA GLN A 172 2.62 -16.32 -15.97
C GLN A 172 1.67 -15.98 -17.13
N GLN A 173 0.40 -15.73 -16.84
CA GLN A 173 -0.63 -15.45 -17.84
C GLN A 173 -0.89 -13.94 -18.07
N SER A 174 -0.11 -13.07 -17.44
CA SER A 174 -0.28 -11.60 -17.50
C SER A 174 0.79 -10.95 -18.37
#